data_8a6a56571f4c1de54fe7e5b2ba436bfc
#
_entry.id   8a6a56571f4c1de54fe7e5b2ba436bfc
#
_cell.length_a   1.000
_cell.length_b   1.000
_cell.length_c   1.000
_cell.angle_alpha   90.00
_cell.angle_beta   90.00
_cell.angle_gamma   90.00
#
_symmetry.space_group_name_H-M   'P 1'
#
loop_
_entity.id
_entity.type
_entity.pdbx_description
1 polymer ?
#
loop_
_entity_poly.entity_id
_entity_poly.type
_entity_poly.pdbx_seq_one_letter_code
_entity_poly.pdbx_strand_id
1 'polypeptide(L)'
;MKNVMGVIYTGEKDNFLRELTLLRAIAAVPVAGRYRVIDFMVSSMVNSGMRNVGVIMQKNYHSLMDHLGSGKEWDLHGKNDGLYILPPFLTRDNVGVYNGSLDALHSNMNYLQRSRQEYVLVTNSLIVYNTNFKDMFAQYMKSGCDVMMMYTKRPDMRCPEYGTYLDVNEEGVVTDIEIDPTKPRYENTSMEVMIMRKDLLIDLVDRGAAHGYHELVRDVLQRMARDAAIKVHGYEYKDVCFRLDSVQSYFKFNMAVLDTKTRHELFSEKCPVYTKVRDEMPAQYTGNAKIVNSMIADGCIVDGTVDHSVLFRGVKIAAGASVKNCILMQDVRIEEGVHLENCILDKGAVIRRNGNLIGPSSYPIVISKNMVI
;
A
#
# COMPACT_ATOMS: atom_id res chain seq x y z
N MET A 1 -10.56 18.46 4.62
CA MET A 1 -9.20 18.88 4.22
C MET A 1 -9.15 19.34 2.75
N LYS A 2 -10.05 20.23 2.31
CA LYS A 2 -10.08 20.69 0.89
C LYS A 2 -8.80 21.46 0.48
N ASN A 3 -8.10 22.07 1.44
CA ASN A 3 -6.87 22.84 1.21
C ASN A 3 -5.59 21.99 1.34
N VAL A 4 -5.73 20.67 1.35
CA VAL A 4 -4.63 19.70 1.38
C VAL A 4 -4.69 18.84 0.12
N MET A 5 -3.59 18.74 -0.61
CA MET A 5 -3.42 17.78 -1.70
C MET A 5 -2.71 16.53 -1.20
N GLY A 6 -3.01 15.39 -1.80
CA GLY A 6 -2.31 14.13 -1.56
C GLY A 6 -1.27 13.86 -2.64
N VAL A 7 -0.11 13.35 -2.25
CA VAL A 7 0.92 12.81 -3.16
C VAL A 7 1.32 11.43 -2.68
N ILE A 8 1.10 10.42 -3.53
CA ILE A 8 1.46 9.04 -3.25
C ILE A 8 2.62 8.67 -4.17
N TYR A 9 3.77 8.33 -3.59
CA TYR A 9 4.91 7.79 -4.33
C TYR A 9 4.85 6.27 -4.32
N THR A 10 4.89 5.64 -5.50
CA THR A 10 4.79 4.18 -5.64
C THR A 10 6.09 3.54 -6.14
N GLY A 11 7.20 4.22 -5.92
CA GLY A 11 8.53 3.78 -6.33
C GLY A 11 9.32 3.07 -5.25
N GLU A 12 8.65 2.27 -4.41
CA GLU A 12 9.32 1.46 -3.40
C GLU A 12 10.23 0.39 -4.03
N LYS A 13 11.10 -0.21 -3.22
CA LYS A 13 11.98 -1.30 -3.66
C LYS A 13 11.14 -2.48 -4.14
N ASP A 14 11.12 -2.73 -5.45
CA ASP A 14 10.27 -3.73 -6.12
C ASP A 14 10.48 -5.18 -5.66
N ASN A 15 11.58 -5.47 -4.98
CA ASN A 15 12.00 -6.84 -4.65
C ASN A 15 11.33 -7.42 -3.40
N PHE A 16 10.56 -6.63 -2.65
CA PHE A 16 9.97 -7.07 -1.39
C PHE A 16 9.02 -8.27 -1.55
N LEU A 17 8.14 -8.20 -2.54
CA LEU A 17 7.13 -9.22 -2.78
C LEU A 17 7.52 -10.19 -3.91
N ARG A 18 8.78 -10.18 -4.36
CA ARG A 18 9.37 -11.11 -5.33
C ARG A 18 8.46 -11.38 -6.53
N GLU A 19 7.99 -12.62 -6.69
CA GLU A 19 7.15 -13.08 -7.81
C GLU A 19 5.89 -12.24 -7.97
N LEU A 20 5.33 -11.72 -6.89
CA LEU A 20 4.09 -10.93 -6.91
C LEU A 20 4.28 -9.54 -7.54
N THR A 21 5.51 -9.04 -7.61
CA THR A 21 5.84 -7.71 -8.15
C THR A 21 6.62 -7.72 -9.46
N LEU A 22 6.88 -8.89 -10.03
CA LEU A 22 7.59 -9.00 -11.33
C LEU A 22 6.90 -8.19 -12.45
N LEU A 23 5.56 -8.14 -12.47
CA LEU A 23 4.75 -7.53 -13.52
C LEU A 23 3.88 -6.37 -13.03
N ARG A 24 4.02 -5.94 -11.76
CA ARG A 24 3.21 -4.86 -11.17
C ARG A 24 3.94 -4.21 -9.99
N ALA A 25 3.68 -2.92 -9.78
CA ALA A 25 4.10 -2.22 -8.57
C ALA A 25 3.40 -2.79 -7.32
N ILE A 26 4.00 -2.66 -6.13
CA ILE A 26 3.42 -3.09 -4.84
C ILE A 26 2.02 -2.47 -4.65
N ALA A 27 1.86 -1.19 -4.96
CA ALA A 27 0.58 -0.47 -4.93
C ALA A 27 -0.56 -1.19 -5.67
N ALA A 28 -0.24 -1.98 -6.71
CA ALA A 28 -1.20 -2.70 -7.54
C ALA A 28 -1.41 -4.16 -7.12
N VAL A 29 -0.73 -4.65 -6.08
CA VAL A 29 -0.88 -6.03 -5.61
C VAL A 29 -2.28 -6.23 -5.03
N PRO A 30 -3.00 -7.31 -5.42
CA PRO A 30 -4.32 -7.62 -4.88
C PRO A 30 -4.24 -8.02 -3.41
N VAL A 31 -5.20 -7.54 -2.61
CA VAL A 31 -5.30 -7.81 -1.17
C VAL A 31 -6.75 -7.97 -0.73
N ALA A 32 -6.97 -8.69 0.36
CA ALA A 32 -8.28 -8.83 1.01
C ALA A 32 -9.43 -9.20 0.03
N GLY A 33 -9.20 -10.15 -0.88
CA GLY A 33 -10.19 -10.72 -1.79
C GLY A 33 -10.61 -9.85 -2.98
N ARG A 34 -10.59 -8.50 -2.88
CA ARG A 34 -11.08 -7.63 -3.96
C ARG A 34 -10.34 -6.31 -4.13
N TYR A 35 -9.57 -5.87 -3.15
CA TYR A 35 -8.88 -4.59 -3.12
C TYR A 35 -7.47 -4.67 -3.72
N ARG A 36 -6.82 -3.52 -3.87
CA ARG A 36 -5.39 -3.38 -4.06
C ARG A 36 -4.81 -2.50 -2.95
N VAL A 37 -3.52 -2.61 -2.73
CA VAL A 37 -2.83 -1.86 -1.66
C VAL A 37 -3.11 -0.35 -1.73
N ILE A 38 -3.08 0.23 -2.94
CA ILE A 38 -3.32 1.66 -3.17
C ILE A 38 -4.72 2.12 -2.73
N ASP A 39 -5.71 1.24 -2.74
CA ASP A 39 -7.11 1.59 -2.44
C ASP A 39 -7.28 2.15 -1.03
N PHE A 40 -6.52 1.62 -0.07
CA PHE A 40 -6.55 2.07 1.32
C PHE A 40 -6.06 3.51 1.45
N MET A 41 -4.96 3.86 0.79
CA MET A 41 -4.39 5.19 0.87
C MET A 41 -5.27 6.23 0.17
N VAL A 42 -5.69 5.95 -1.07
CA VAL A 42 -6.57 6.87 -1.82
C VAL A 42 -7.91 7.05 -1.08
N SER A 43 -8.48 5.98 -0.54
CA SER A 43 -9.71 6.05 0.24
C SER A 43 -9.54 6.87 1.53
N SER A 44 -8.44 6.67 2.26
CA SER A 44 -8.14 7.47 3.47
C SER A 44 -8.00 8.96 3.14
N MET A 45 -7.37 9.32 2.03
CA MET A 45 -7.28 10.71 1.55
C MET A 45 -8.66 11.30 1.23
N VAL A 46 -9.48 10.57 0.46
CA VAL A 46 -10.82 11.03 0.07
C VAL A 46 -11.75 11.14 1.28
N ASN A 47 -11.75 10.17 2.19
CA ASN A 47 -12.52 10.20 3.43
C ASN A 47 -12.10 11.38 4.34
N SER A 48 -10.84 11.79 4.25
CA SER A 48 -10.34 13.00 4.92
C SER A 48 -10.78 14.30 4.26
N GLY A 49 -11.37 14.23 3.06
CA GLY A 49 -11.88 15.38 2.30
C GLY A 49 -10.87 15.99 1.33
N MET A 50 -9.77 15.29 1.02
CA MET A 50 -8.87 15.68 -0.08
C MET A 50 -9.55 15.39 -1.41
N ARG A 51 -9.38 16.28 -2.38
CA ARG A 51 -9.98 16.18 -3.72
C ARG A 51 -8.95 16.25 -4.84
N ASN A 52 -7.71 16.52 -4.52
CA ASN A 52 -6.58 16.56 -5.44
C ASN A 52 -5.54 15.55 -4.96
N VAL A 53 -5.38 14.44 -5.69
CA VAL A 53 -4.47 13.34 -5.33
C VAL A 53 -3.60 13.02 -6.53
N GLY A 54 -2.28 13.14 -6.38
CA GLY A 54 -1.29 12.73 -7.36
C GLY A 54 -0.69 11.39 -7.00
N VAL A 55 -0.60 10.47 -7.97
CA VAL A 55 0.07 9.18 -7.82
C VAL A 55 1.28 9.15 -8.73
N ILE A 56 2.46 9.33 -8.15
CA ILE A 56 3.73 9.26 -8.87
C ILE A 56 4.10 7.79 -9.03
N MET A 57 4.19 7.37 -10.28
CA MET A 57 4.47 5.98 -10.64
C MET A 57 5.94 5.81 -11.04
N GLN A 58 6.44 4.57 -10.98
CA GLN A 58 7.80 4.24 -11.38
C GLN A 58 7.81 3.07 -12.38
N LYS A 59 8.19 1.88 -11.97
CA LYS A 59 8.20 0.69 -12.83
C LYS A 59 6.88 -0.07 -12.76
N ASN A 60 6.63 -0.93 -13.74
CA ASN A 60 5.52 -1.89 -13.74
C ASN A 60 4.14 -1.27 -13.46
N TYR A 61 3.93 -0.01 -13.87
CA TYR A 61 2.77 0.80 -13.50
C TYR A 61 1.49 0.50 -14.30
N HIS A 62 1.56 -0.24 -15.40
CA HIS A 62 0.38 -0.51 -16.24
C HIS A 62 -0.82 -1.03 -15.46
N SER A 63 -0.58 -2.03 -14.59
CA SER A 63 -1.65 -2.62 -13.77
C SER A 63 -2.23 -1.63 -12.77
N LEU A 64 -1.41 -0.71 -12.25
CA LEU A 64 -1.85 0.33 -11.33
C LEU A 64 -2.69 1.39 -12.07
N MET A 65 -2.21 1.84 -13.23
CA MET A 65 -2.90 2.81 -14.08
C MET A 65 -4.27 2.30 -14.55
N ASP A 66 -4.35 1.02 -14.99
CA ASP A 66 -5.63 0.39 -15.33
C ASP A 66 -6.59 0.32 -14.14
N HIS A 67 -6.08 0.07 -12.95
CA HIS A 67 -6.91 0.01 -11.75
C HIS A 67 -7.47 1.37 -11.34
N LEU A 68 -6.63 2.38 -11.29
CA LEU A 68 -7.01 3.73 -10.89
C LEU A 68 -7.94 4.40 -11.91
N GLY A 69 -7.72 4.14 -13.20
CA GLY A 69 -8.52 4.71 -14.28
C GLY A 69 -8.65 6.23 -14.18
N SER A 70 -9.86 6.75 -14.22
CA SER A 70 -10.15 8.18 -14.06
C SER A 70 -10.35 8.63 -12.60
N GLY A 71 -10.21 7.74 -11.62
CA GLY A 71 -10.49 8.05 -10.23
C GLY A 71 -11.98 8.08 -9.86
N LYS A 72 -12.86 7.60 -10.74
CA LYS A 72 -14.31 7.63 -10.57
C LYS A 72 -14.77 6.93 -9.28
N GLU A 73 -14.17 5.81 -8.95
CA GLU A 73 -14.52 5.00 -7.79
C GLU A 73 -14.27 5.74 -6.45
N TRP A 74 -13.40 6.73 -6.47
CA TRP A 74 -13.05 7.58 -5.32
C TRP A 74 -13.64 8.99 -5.43
N ASP A 75 -14.55 9.25 -6.38
CA ASP A 75 -15.08 10.60 -6.67
C ASP A 75 -13.96 11.63 -6.96
N LEU A 76 -12.87 11.18 -7.60
CA LEU A 76 -11.70 11.98 -7.99
C LEU A 76 -11.64 12.23 -9.51
N HIS A 77 -12.79 12.50 -10.15
CA HIS A 77 -12.88 12.72 -11.60
C HIS A 77 -13.35 14.15 -11.95
N GLY A 78 -13.12 15.10 -11.03
CA GLY A 78 -13.51 16.50 -11.21
C GLY A 78 -12.67 17.25 -12.26
N LYS A 79 -13.19 18.38 -12.76
CA LYS A 79 -12.52 19.21 -13.77
C LYS A 79 -11.30 19.99 -13.24
N ASN A 80 -11.33 20.42 -11.97
CA ASN A 80 -10.30 21.29 -11.40
C ASN A 80 -9.41 20.58 -10.39
N ASP A 81 -9.95 19.55 -9.74
CA ASP A 81 -9.28 18.68 -8.80
C ASP A 81 -9.61 17.24 -9.19
N GLY A 82 -8.81 16.27 -8.80
CA GLY A 82 -9.06 14.88 -9.17
C GLY A 82 -7.88 13.98 -8.89
N LEU A 83 -7.90 12.81 -9.51
CA LEU A 83 -6.79 11.87 -9.50
C LEU A 83 -5.85 12.18 -10.68
N TYR A 84 -4.61 12.50 -10.35
CA TYR A 84 -3.54 12.72 -11.32
C TYR A 84 -2.61 11.52 -11.33
N ILE A 85 -2.56 10.84 -12.46
CA ILE A 85 -1.63 9.74 -12.70
C ILE A 85 -0.37 10.34 -13.30
N LEU A 86 0.75 10.21 -12.60
CA LEU A 86 2.04 10.81 -12.91
C LEU A 86 3.06 9.70 -13.23
N PRO A 87 3.00 9.12 -14.45
CA PRO A 87 3.97 8.11 -14.87
C PRO A 87 5.34 8.75 -15.13
N PRO A 88 6.43 7.98 -15.05
CA PRO A 88 7.74 8.49 -15.43
C PRO A 88 7.73 8.89 -16.91
N PHE A 89 8.26 10.07 -17.20
CA PHE A 89 8.43 10.53 -18.58
C PHE A 89 9.91 10.81 -18.85
N LEU A 90 10.31 10.49 -20.06
CA LEU A 90 11.67 10.74 -20.53
C LEU A 90 11.83 12.22 -20.88
N THR A 91 12.81 12.85 -20.27
CA THR A 91 13.28 14.19 -20.61
C THR A 91 14.76 14.12 -20.99
N ARG A 92 15.37 15.24 -21.41
CA ARG A 92 16.81 15.30 -21.63
C ARG A 92 17.61 15.01 -20.36
N ASP A 93 17.04 15.36 -19.21
CA ASP A 93 17.68 15.25 -17.88
C ASP A 93 17.25 13.99 -17.12
N ASN A 94 16.16 13.34 -17.55
CA ASN A 94 15.65 12.10 -16.95
C ASN A 94 15.48 11.03 -18.03
N VAL A 95 16.47 10.14 -18.12
CA VAL A 95 16.53 9.06 -19.12
C VAL A 95 16.01 7.72 -18.58
N GLY A 96 15.46 7.69 -17.37
CA GLY A 96 15.13 6.42 -16.73
C GLY A 96 14.16 6.51 -15.57
N VAL A 97 14.33 5.58 -14.67
CA VAL A 97 13.58 5.44 -13.42
C VAL A 97 14.14 6.43 -12.41
N TYR A 98 13.29 7.01 -11.58
CA TYR A 98 13.70 7.90 -10.49
C TYR A 98 14.68 7.19 -9.54
N ASN A 99 15.72 7.91 -9.08
CA ASN A 99 16.69 7.37 -8.13
C ASN A 99 16.16 7.39 -6.69
N GLY A 100 15.07 8.14 -6.43
CA GLY A 100 14.45 8.23 -5.14
C GLY A 100 13.21 9.11 -5.12
N SER A 101 12.65 9.29 -3.94
CA SER A 101 11.42 10.05 -3.71
C SER A 101 11.57 11.55 -4.04
N LEU A 102 12.74 12.14 -3.80
CA LEU A 102 13.02 13.54 -4.13
C LEU A 102 13.09 13.74 -5.65
N ASP A 103 13.79 12.87 -6.38
CA ASP A 103 13.85 12.91 -7.84
C ASP A 103 12.45 12.82 -8.46
N ALA A 104 11.63 11.92 -7.91
CA ALA A 104 10.26 11.71 -8.36
C ALA A 104 9.40 12.97 -8.15
N LEU A 105 9.52 13.64 -6.99
CA LEU A 105 8.83 14.89 -6.71
C LEU A 105 9.34 16.03 -7.60
N HIS A 106 10.66 16.15 -7.77
CA HIS A 106 11.28 17.17 -8.64
C HIS A 106 10.81 17.02 -10.09
N SER A 107 10.81 15.81 -10.64
CA SER A 107 10.32 15.53 -11.99
C SER A 107 8.84 15.88 -12.18
N ASN A 108 8.07 15.92 -11.11
CA ASN A 108 6.64 16.25 -11.09
C ASN A 108 6.35 17.63 -10.48
N MET A 109 7.35 18.52 -10.40
CA MET A 109 7.25 19.85 -9.79
C MET A 109 6.10 20.68 -10.38
N ASN A 110 5.84 20.58 -11.67
CA ASN A 110 4.73 21.27 -12.34
C ASN A 110 3.36 20.93 -11.72
N TYR A 111 3.16 19.67 -11.28
CA TYR A 111 1.92 19.26 -10.62
C TYR A 111 1.78 19.95 -9.24
N LEU A 112 2.85 20.01 -8.47
CA LEU A 112 2.87 20.70 -7.18
C LEU A 112 2.59 22.19 -7.34
N GLN A 113 3.29 22.87 -8.27
CA GLN A 113 3.18 24.31 -8.49
C GLN A 113 1.81 24.73 -9.01
N ARG A 114 1.18 23.95 -9.91
CA ARG A 114 -0.15 24.26 -10.47
C ARG A 114 -1.30 23.97 -9.52
N SER A 115 -1.09 23.16 -8.48
CA SER A 115 -2.11 22.84 -7.48
C SER A 115 -2.46 24.07 -6.65
N ARG A 116 -3.75 24.22 -6.31
CA ARG A 116 -4.27 25.37 -5.57
C ARG A 116 -4.17 25.23 -4.04
N GLN A 117 -3.95 24.01 -3.57
CA GLN A 117 -3.87 23.67 -2.16
C GLN A 117 -2.62 24.27 -1.52
N GLU A 118 -2.72 24.71 -0.26
CA GLU A 118 -1.61 25.28 0.52
C GLU A 118 -0.77 24.20 1.21
N TYR A 119 -1.38 23.06 1.52
CA TYR A 119 -0.75 21.96 2.24
C TYR A 119 -0.64 20.73 1.37
N VAL A 120 0.31 19.89 1.68
CA VAL A 120 0.52 18.61 1.01
C VAL A 120 0.69 17.49 2.04
N LEU A 121 0.03 16.36 1.78
CA LEU A 121 0.29 15.09 2.44
C LEU A 121 1.06 14.21 1.47
N VAL A 122 2.29 13.86 1.83
CA VAL A 122 3.15 12.96 1.06
C VAL A 122 3.20 11.61 1.75
N THR A 123 3.05 10.53 0.98
CA THR A 123 3.11 9.16 1.49
C THR A 123 3.59 8.19 0.41
N ASN A 124 3.87 6.96 0.83
CA ASN A 124 4.08 5.83 -0.07
C ASN A 124 2.90 4.84 -0.05
N SER A 125 3.05 3.67 -0.68
CA SER A 125 2.02 2.63 -0.75
C SER A 125 2.46 1.29 -0.12
N LEU A 126 3.46 1.30 0.75
CA LEU A 126 4.01 0.07 1.35
C LEU A 126 3.21 -0.42 2.56
N ILE A 127 2.46 0.46 3.19
CA ILE A 127 1.75 0.19 4.44
C ILE A 127 0.23 0.20 4.20
N VAL A 128 -0.43 -0.86 4.61
CA VAL A 128 -1.91 -0.97 4.56
C VAL A 128 -2.47 -0.59 5.92
N TYR A 129 -3.30 0.42 5.94
CA TYR A 129 -4.08 0.89 7.07
C TYR A 129 -5.26 1.73 6.57
N ASN A 130 -6.22 2.00 7.43
CA ASN A 130 -7.36 2.85 7.13
C ASN A 130 -7.47 3.96 8.16
N THR A 131 -7.48 5.21 7.73
CA THR A 131 -7.49 6.36 8.64
C THR A 131 -8.22 7.57 8.06
N ASN A 132 -8.54 8.50 8.95
CA ASN A 132 -8.95 9.85 8.60
C ASN A 132 -7.88 10.85 9.06
N PHE A 133 -7.21 11.48 8.11
CA PHE A 133 -6.11 12.42 8.36
C PHE A 133 -6.53 13.76 8.99
N LYS A 134 -7.83 13.99 9.25
CA LYS A 134 -8.30 15.26 9.83
C LYS A 134 -7.70 15.55 11.19
N ASP A 135 -7.54 14.53 12.04
CA ASP A 135 -6.98 14.70 13.38
C ASP A 135 -5.49 15.01 13.31
N MET A 136 -4.75 14.31 12.44
CA MET A 136 -3.34 14.61 12.16
C MET A 136 -3.17 16.04 11.66
N PHE A 137 -4.01 16.49 10.72
CA PHE A 137 -3.96 17.83 10.18
C PHE A 137 -4.34 18.89 11.22
N ALA A 138 -5.32 18.63 12.08
CA ALA A 138 -5.69 19.53 13.18
C ALA A 138 -4.53 19.69 14.18
N GLN A 139 -3.84 18.59 14.51
CA GLN A 139 -2.67 18.62 15.36
C GLN A 139 -1.50 19.37 14.69
N TYR A 140 -1.27 19.17 13.39
CA TYR A 140 -0.29 19.90 12.59
C TYR A 140 -0.53 21.42 12.69
N MET A 141 -1.76 21.85 12.42
CA MET A 141 -2.12 23.28 12.50
C MET A 141 -1.95 23.87 13.91
N LYS A 142 -2.19 23.09 14.95
CA LYS A 142 -2.07 23.53 16.36
C LYS A 142 -0.63 23.57 16.85
N SER A 143 0.22 22.66 16.39
CA SER A 143 1.61 22.54 16.85
C SER A 143 2.52 23.64 16.32
N GLY A 144 2.16 24.28 15.19
CA GLY A 144 3.00 25.25 14.49
C GLY A 144 4.33 24.66 14.01
N CYS A 145 4.39 23.35 13.78
CA CYS A 145 5.57 22.69 13.21
C CYS A 145 5.63 22.88 11.69
N ASP A 146 6.82 22.72 11.11
CA ASP A 146 7.03 22.79 9.68
C ASP A 146 6.62 21.51 8.99
N VAL A 147 6.92 20.36 9.61
CA VAL A 147 6.59 19.01 9.12
C VAL A 147 6.00 18.18 10.25
N MET A 148 4.93 17.45 9.99
CA MET A 148 4.41 16.43 10.90
C MET A 148 4.54 15.06 10.25
N MET A 149 5.23 14.13 10.92
CA MET A 149 5.44 12.75 10.47
C MET A 149 4.60 11.77 11.29
N MET A 150 3.90 10.86 10.61
CA MET A 150 3.11 9.82 11.27
C MET A 150 3.99 8.62 11.63
N TYR A 151 3.85 8.10 12.85
CA TYR A 151 4.57 6.93 13.33
C TYR A 151 3.67 6.00 14.14
N THR A 152 4.13 4.78 14.35
CA THR A 152 3.48 3.81 15.22
C THR A 152 4.50 3.13 16.14
N LYS A 153 4.05 2.70 17.33
CA LYS A 153 4.85 1.93 18.29
C LYS A 153 4.62 0.42 18.18
N ARG A 154 3.91 -0.03 17.17
CA ARG A 154 3.60 -1.45 16.98
C ARG A 154 4.85 -2.26 16.66
N PRO A 155 5.19 -3.31 17.46
CA PRO A 155 6.41 -4.10 17.23
C PRO A 155 6.41 -4.85 15.90
N ASP A 156 5.23 -5.24 15.40
CA ASP A 156 5.05 -5.96 14.13
C ASP A 156 5.29 -5.07 12.89
N MET A 157 5.42 -3.77 13.08
CA MET A 157 5.78 -2.81 12.02
C MET A 157 7.29 -2.57 11.89
N ARG A 158 8.10 -3.10 12.82
CA ARG A 158 9.55 -2.93 12.78
C ARG A 158 10.17 -3.77 11.66
N CYS A 159 10.95 -3.14 10.82
CA CYS A 159 11.77 -3.78 9.80
C CYS A 159 13.15 -3.11 9.79
N PRO A 160 14.14 -3.66 10.53
CA PRO A 160 15.46 -3.04 10.67
C PRO A 160 16.15 -2.77 9.33
N GLU A 161 16.02 -3.68 8.38
CA GLU A 161 16.70 -3.55 7.09
C GLU A 161 16.12 -2.45 6.19
N TYR A 162 14.86 -2.05 6.40
CA TYR A 162 14.13 -1.14 5.51
C TYR A 162 13.16 -0.22 6.25
N GLY A 163 13.50 0.18 7.48
CA GLY A 163 12.62 0.98 8.33
C GLY A 163 13.16 2.37 8.62
N THR A 164 12.27 3.35 8.71
CA THR A 164 12.56 4.68 9.24
C THR A 164 12.06 4.75 10.69
N TYR A 165 12.93 5.15 11.61
CA TYR A 165 12.64 5.22 13.05
C TYR A 165 12.84 6.64 13.54
N LEU A 166 11.93 7.09 14.42
CA LEU A 166 11.89 8.45 14.90
C LEU A 166 12.22 8.50 16.40
N ASP A 167 13.12 9.38 16.79
CA ASP A 167 13.25 9.82 18.17
C ASP A 167 12.24 10.94 18.42
N VAL A 168 11.26 10.69 19.28
CA VAL A 168 10.20 11.67 19.59
C VAL A 168 10.24 11.97 21.06
N ASN A 169 10.49 13.23 21.42
CA ASN A 169 10.54 13.66 22.81
C ASN A 169 9.13 13.84 23.43
N GLU A 170 9.06 14.19 24.72
CA GLU A 170 7.80 14.36 25.45
C GLU A 170 6.91 15.49 24.89
N GLU A 171 7.49 16.47 24.22
CA GLU A 171 6.77 17.56 23.56
C GLU A 171 6.25 17.18 22.18
N GLY A 172 6.55 15.95 21.70
CA GLY A 172 6.19 15.46 20.38
C GLY A 172 7.11 15.93 19.26
N VAL A 173 8.26 16.52 19.58
CA VAL A 173 9.27 16.94 18.60
C VAL A 173 10.13 15.75 18.20
N VAL A 174 10.35 15.58 16.90
CA VAL A 174 11.29 14.59 16.35
C VAL A 174 12.70 15.19 16.41
N THR A 175 13.56 14.59 17.22
CA THR A 175 14.94 15.02 17.48
C THR A 175 15.97 14.31 16.63
N ASP A 176 15.68 13.07 16.21
CA ASP A 176 16.54 12.31 15.29
C ASP A 176 15.68 11.34 14.43
N ILE A 177 16.21 11.00 13.27
CA ILE A 177 15.59 10.05 12.33
C ILE A 177 16.66 9.03 11.94
N GLU A 178 16.42 7.74 12.22
CA GLU A 178 17.24 6.65 11.73
C GLU A 178 16.59 5.98 10.52
N ILE A 179 17.37 5.72 9.46
CA ILE A 179 16.88 5.10 8.23
C ILE A 179 17.69 3.85 7.93
N ASP A 180 16.99 2.73 7.78
CA ASP A 180 17.54 1.41 7.50
C ASP A 180 18.68 1.00 8.47
N PRO A 181 18.53 1.20 9.80
CA PRO A 181 19.59 0.84 10.74
C PRO A 181 19.66 -0.66 10.90
N THR A 182 20.87 -1.22 11.00
CA THR A 182 21.07 -2.64 11.30
C THR A 182 20.43 -3.04 12.64
N LYS A 183 20.43 -2.12 13.61
CA LYS A 183 19.79 -2.27 14.92
C LYS A 183 19.15 -0.95 15.33
N PRO A 184 17.82 -0.83 15.22
CA PRO A 184 17.11 0.40 15.58
C PRO A 184 17.28 0.74 17.06
N ARG A 185 17.61 2.00 17.35
CA ARG A 185 17.67 2.54 18.72
C ARG A 185 16.29 2.98 19.19
N TYR A 186 15.44 3.43 18.26
CA TYR A 186 14.13 4.01 18.57
C TYR A 186 13.01 3.01 18.34
N GLU A 187 11.90 3.20 19.08
CA GLU A 187 10.71 2.33 18.98
C GLU A 187 9.67 2.85 18.00
N ASN A 188 9.68 4.16 17.72
CA ASN A 188 8.68 4.79 16.87
C ASN A 188 9.00 4.53 15.41
N THR A 189 8.28 3.61 14.79
CA THR A 189 8.44 3.27 13.37
C THR A 189 7.62 4.24 12.51
N SER A 190 8.26 4.95 11.58
CA SER A 190 7.58 5.82 10.63
C SER A 190 6.59 5.04 9.77
N MET A 191 5.43 5.64 9.53
CA MET A 191 4.43 5.14 8.59
C MET A 191 4.59 5.75 7.19
N GLU A 192 5.69 6.43 6.93
CA GLU A 192 6.01 7.07 5.65
C GLU A 192 4.93 8.07 5.20
N VAL A 193 4.27 8.71 6.16
CA VAL A 193 3.28 9.77 5.93
C VAL A 193 3.78 11.05 6.55
N MET A 194 3.76 12.12 5.77
CA MET A 194 4.12 13.44 6.25
C MET A 194 3.18 14.52 5.73
N ILE A 195 2.91 15.50 6.56
CA ILE A 195 2.12 16.71 6.22
C ILE A 195 3.01 17.93 6.41
N MET A 196 2.96 18.85 5.45
CA MET A 196 3.67 20.13 5.48
C MET A 196 3.01 21.17 4.58
N ARG A 197 3.49 22.41 4.63
CA ARG A 197 3.14 23.43 3.63
C ARG A 197 3.71 23.03 2.27
N LYS A 198 2.95 23.27 1.23
CA LYS A 198 3.37 22.94 -0.15
C LYS A 198 4.57 23.78 -0.61
N ASP A 199 4.61 25.06 -0.23
CA ASP A 199 5.74 25.95 -0.54
C ASP A 199 7.05 25.44 0.10
N LEU A 200 7.00 24.95 1.34
CA LEU A 200 8.13 24.30 1.97
C LEU A 200 8.58 23.05 1.21
N LEU A 201 7.64 22.16 0.81
CA LEU A 201 8.00 20.97 0.04
C LEU A 201 8.70 21.35 -1.28
N ILE A 202 8.17 22.35 -2.01
CA ILE A 202 8.76 22.84 -3.26
C ILE A 202 10.20 23.33 -3.03
N ASP A 203 10.42 24.16 -1.99
CA ASP A 203 11.75 24.67 -1.64
C ASP A 203 12.73 23.55 -1.25
N LEU A 204 12.28 22.58 -0.46
CA LEU A 204 13.10 21.42 -0.06
C LEU A 204 13.49 20.55 -1.26
N VAL A 205 12.57 20.34 -2.19
CA VAL A 205 12.80 19.52 -3.40
C VAL A 205 13.74 20.25 -4.34
N ASP A 206 13.55 21.55 -4.62
CA ASP A 206 14.41 22.33 -5.50
C ASP A 206 15.84 22.41 -4.96
N ARG A 207 16.01 22.73 -3.67
CA ARG A 207 17.34 22.77 -3.04
C ARG A 207 17.98 21.39 -2.99
N GLY A 208 17.22 20.34 -2.67
CA GLY A 208 17.74 18.99 -2.63
C GLY A 208 18.25 18.53 -4.00
N ALA A 209 17.49 18.80 -5.06
CA ALA A 209 17.88 18.47 -6.43
C ALA A 209 19.16 19.24 -6.84
N ALA A 210 19.28 20.53 -6.48
CA ALA A 210 20.47 21.33 -6.75
C ALA A 210 21.73 20.81 -6.04
N HIS A 211 21.57 20.05 -4.93
CA HIS A 211 22.68 19.41 -4.21
C HIS A 211 22.91 17.94 -4.64
N GLY A 212 22.17 17.43 -5.61
CA GLY A 212 22.28 16.04 -6.06
C GLY A 212 21.70 15.02 -5.09
N TYR A 213 20.74 15.43 -4.23
CA TYR A 213 20.04 14.53 -3.33
C TYR A 213 18.92 13.79 -4.06
N HIS A 214 18.63 12.56 -3.63
CA HIS A 214 17.65 11.69 -4.27
C HIS A 214 16.48 11.31 -3.37
N GLU A 215 16.71 11.22 -2.05
CA GLU A 215 15.70 10.80 -1.09
C GLU A 215 15.29 11.94 -0.14
N LEU A 216 13.99 12.28 -0.10
CA LEU A 216 13.48 13.40 0.69
C LEU A 216 13.75 13.23 2.18
N VAL A 217 13.47 12.05 2.74
CA VAL A 217 13.63 11.83 4.19
C VAL A 217 15.11 11.68 4.54
N ARG A 218 15.86 10.84 3.81
CA ARG A 218 17.27 10.51 4.10
C ARG A 218 18.20 11.69 3.89
N ASP A 219 18.08 12.36 2.76
CA ASP A 219 19.06 13.35 2.34
C ASP A 219 18.74 14.75 2.84
N VAL A 220 17.44 15.03 3.12
CA VAL A 220 16.97 16.36 3.50
C VAL A 220 16.43 16.39 4.93
N LEU A 221 15.30 15.71 5.20
CA LEU A 221 14.60 15.86 6.48
C LEU A 221 15.43 15.36 7.67
N GLN A 222 16.16 14.25 7.53
CA GLN A 222 17.01 13.70 8.59
C GLN A 222 18.07 14.71 9.05
N ARG A 223 18.72 15.40 8.12
CA ARG A 223 19.73 16.42 8.45
C ARG A 223 19.08 17.65 9.09
N MET A 224 18.02 18.16 8.47
CA MET A 224 17.36 19.38 8.93
C MET A 224 16.70 19.21 10.32
N ALA A 225 16.16 18.03 10.62
CA ALA A 225 15.63 17.71 11.95
C ALA A 225 16.74 17.67 13.01
N ARG A 226 17.87 17.01 12.71
CA ARG A 226 19.04 16.93 13.61
C ARG A 226 19.64 18.30 13.88
N ASP A 227 19.76 19.12 12.85
CA ASP A 227 20.34 20.46 12.94
C ASP A 227 19.32 21.49 13.48
N ALA A 228 18.11 21.05 13.84
CA ALA A 228 16.98 21.90 14.24
C ALA A 228 16.69 23.07 13.28
N ALA A 229 17.01 22.86 11.98
CA ALA A 229 16.75 23.83 10.92
C ALA A 229 15.27 23.89 10.53
N ILE A 230 14.52 22.83 10.81
CA ILE A 230 13.06 22.75 10.70
C ILE A 230 12.49 22.07 11.94
N LYS A 231 11.27 22.44 12.30
CA LYS A 231 10.55 21.85 13.42
C LYS A 231 9.72 20.66 12.93
N VAL A 232 10.17 19.44 13.21
CA VAL A 232 9.46 18.20 12.87
C VAL A 232 8.74 17.68 14.09
N HIS A 233 7.43 17.35 13.96
CA HIS A 233 6.63 16.73 15.02
C HIS A 233 6.19 15.33 14.62
N GLY A 234 6.04 14.45 15.60
CA GLY A 234 5.48 13.13 15.47
C GLY A 234 3.98 13.11 15.73
N TYR A 235 3.25 12.33 14.91
CA TYR A 235 1.83 11.97 15.15
C TYR A 235 1.74 10.47 15.35
N GLU A 236 1.30 10.01 16.52
CA GLU A 236 1.20 8.59 16.83
C GLU A 236 -0.09 7.98 16.24
N TYR A 237 0.08 6.96 15.38
CA TYR A 237 -1.00 6.13 14.87
C TYR A 237 -1.11 4.84 15.70
N LYS A 238 -2.29 4.58 16.28
CA LYS A 238 -2.51 3.50 17.26
C LYS A 238 -3.30 2.31 16.72
N ASP A 239 -4.02 2.50 15.60
CA ASP A 239 -4.90 1.48 15.05
C ASP A 239 -4.12 0.42 14.26
N VAL A 240 -4.83 -0.54 13.69
CA VAL A 240 -4.26 -1.64 12.91
C VAL A 240 -3.59 -1.14 11.64
N CYS A 241 -2.35 -1.59 11.44
CA CYS A 241 -1.60 -1.35 10.22
C CYS A 241 -0.69 -2.55 9.89
N PHE A 242 -0.38 -2.72 8.60
CA PHE A 242 0.46 -3.83 8.11
C PHE A 242 1.45 -3.29 7.08
N ARG A 243 2.72 -3.60 7.27
CA ARG A 243 3.78 -3.31 6.31
C ARG A 243 3.93 -4.48 5.35
N LEU A 244 3.96 -4.22 4.04
CA LEU A 244 4.07 -5.23 2.99
C LEU A 244 5.50 -5.25 2.43
N ASP A 245 6.47 -5.67 3.22
CA ASP A 245 7.89 -5.69 2.92
C ASP A 245 8.46 -7.10 2.64
N SER A 246 7.60 -8.10 2.61
CA SER A 246 7.96 -9.48 2.30
C SER A 246 6.76 -10.30 1.87
N VAL A 247 7.00 -11.44 1.23
CA VAL A 247 5.94 -12.42 0.91
C VAL A 247 5.23 -12.90 2.18
N GLN A 248 5.98 -13.05 3.28
CA GLN A 248 5.41 -13.44 4.58
C GLN A 248 4.51 -12.35 5.16
N SER A 249 4.91 -11.07 5.11
CA SER A 249 4.09 -9.96 5.60
C SER A 249 2.82 -9.80 4.77
N TYR A 250 2.90 -9.98 3.46
CA TYR A 250 1.73 -10.03 2.56
C TYR A 250 0.80 -11.19 2.91
N PHE A 251 1.33 -12.39 3.12
CA PHE A 251 0.55 -13.56 3.52
C PHE A 251 -0.14 -13.33 4.87
N LYS A 252 0.65 -12.89 5.88
CA LYS A 252 0.15 -12.57 7.23
C LYS A 252 -0.99 -11.54 7.19
N PHE A 253 -0.85 -10.49 6.39
CA PHE A 253 -1.90 -9.48 6.22
C PHE A 253 -3.21 -10.10 5.70
N ASN A 254 -3.15 -10.86 4.58
CA ASN A 254 -4.36 -11.46 4.02
C ASN A 254 -5.02 -12.48 4.95
N MET A 255 -4.24 -13.23 5.73
CA MET A 255 -4.79 -14.14 6.75
C MET A 255 -5.36 -13.36 7.94
N ALA A 256 -4.75 -12.25 8.36
CA ALA A 256 -5.26 -11.42 9.44
C ALA A 256 -6.63 -10.79 9.13
N VAL A 257 -6.95 -10.55 7.86
CA VAL A 257 -8.28 -10.05 7.44
C VAL A 257 -9.39 -11.07 7.67
N LEU A 258 -9.09 -12.36 7.85
CA LEU A 258 -10.06 -13.38 8.22
C LEU A 258 -10.55 -13.20 9.66
N ASP A 259 -9.74 -12.58 10.54
CA ASP A 259 -10.16 -12.20 11.88
C ASP A 259 -11.19 -11.06 11.83
N THR A 260 -12.30 -11.25 12.57
CA THR A 260 -13.42 -10.30 12.55
C THR A 260 -13.03 -8.92 13.09
N LYS A 261 -12.20 -8.86 14.15
CA LYS A 261 -11.76 -7.60 14.75
C LYS A 261 -10.90 -6.80 13.77
N THR A 262 -9.86 -7.42 13.22
CA THR A 262 -8.98 -6.83 12.22
C THR A 262 -9.75 -6.33 11.00
N ARG A 263 -10.73 -7.12 10.53
CA ARG A 263 -11.58 -6.75 9.40
C ARG A 263 -12.44 -5.52 9.70
N HIS A 264 -13.06 -5.43 10.88
CA HIS A 264 -13.85 -4.26 11.27
C HIS A 264 -13.02 -2.99 11.44
N GLU A 265 -11.78 -3.10 11.90
CA GLU A 265 -10.87 -1.96 12.02
C GLU A 265 -10.42 -1.45 10.64
N LEU A 266 -10.07 -2.36 9.71
CA LEU A 266 -9.62 -2.00 8.36
C LEU A 266 -10.76 -1.53 7.44
N PHE A 267 -11.95 -2.10 7.57
CA PHE A 267 -13.12 -1.81 6.72
C PHE A 267 -14.24 -1.15 7.51
N SER A 268 -13.89 -0.10 8.24
CA SER A 268 -14.84 0.65 9.06
C SER A 268 -15.90 1.35 8.19
N GLU A 269 -17.16 1.31 8.61
CA GLU A 269 -18.25 2.07 7.96
C GLU A 269 -18.01 3.59 7.98
N LYS A 270 -17.27 4.10 8.98
CA LYS A 270 -16.93 5.52 9.10
C LYS A 270 -15.87 5.97 8.08
N CYS A 271 -15.02 5.05 7.65
CA CYS A 271 -13.96 5.27 6.66
C CYS A 271 -14.00 4.13 5.63
N PRO A 272 -14.96 4.11 4.70
CA PRO A 272 -15.08 3.02 3.72
C PRO A 272 -13.87 2.98 2.79
N VAL A 273 -13.42 1.78 2.45
CA VAL A 273 -12.38 1.57 1.46
C VAL A 273 -13.04 1.36 0.10
N TYR A 274 -12.82 2.29 -0.82
CA TYR A 274 -13.31 2.22 -2.19
C TYR A 274 -12.33 1.43 -3.06
N THR A 275 -12.84 0.79 -4.11
CA THR A 275 -12.03 0.05 -5.09
C THR A 275 -12.73 0.01 -6.43
N LYS A 276 -12.01 -0.33 -7.50
CA LYS A 276 -12.58 -0.52 -8.84
C LYS A 276 -13.66 -1.60 -8.81
N VAL A 277 -14.88 -1.22 -9.13
CA VAL A 277 -16.01 -2.14 -9.22
C VAL A 277 -15.87 -3.01 -10.48
N ARG A 278 -16.17 -4.29 -10.36
CA ARG A 278 -16.37 -5.22 -11.47
C ARG A 278 -17.67 -5.94 -11.25
N ASP A 279 -18.47 -6.00 -12.29
CA ASP A 279 -19.74 -6.71 -12.29
C ASP A 279 -19.46 -8.19 -12.51
N GLU A 280 -19.45 -8.96 -11.42
CA GLU A 280 -19.28 -10.40 -11.42
C GLU A 280 -20.55 -11.04 -10.85
N MET A 281 -20.79 -12.29 -11.22
CA MET A 281 -21.90 -13.06 -10.64
C MET A 281 -21.62 -13.34 -9.16
N PRO A 282 -22.65 -13.51 -8.33
CA PRO A 282 -22.46 -13.99 -6.94
C PRO A 282 -21.66 -15.31 -6.91
N ALA A 283 -20.94 -15.53 -5.81
CA ALA A 283 -20.22 -16.80 -5.62
C ALA A 283 -21.20 -17.98 -5.54
N GLN A 284 -20.87 -19.09 -6.22
CA GLN A 284 -21.65 -20.31 -6.25
C GLN A 284 -20.98 -21.39 -5.42
N TYR A 285 -21.74 -22.04 -4.56
CA TYR A 285 -21.32 -23.20 -3.78
C TYR A 285 -22.15 -24.42 -4.20
N THR A 286 -21.46 -25.50 -4.55
CA THR A 286 -22.16 -26.77 -4.89
C THR A 286 -22.50 -27.57 -3.64
N GLY A 287 -23.21 -28.68 -3.79
CA GLY A 287 -23.56 -29.56 -2.69
C GLY A 287 -22.37 -30.22 -1.97
N ASN A 288 -21.19 -30.26 -2.61
CA ASN A 288 -19.97 -30.85 -2.05
C ASN A 288 -19.07 -29.80 -1.35
N ALA A 289 -19.38 -28.52 -1.50
CA ALA A 289 -18.56 -27.44 -0.94
C ALA A 289 -18.53 -27.48 0.59
N LYS A 290 -17.32 -27.47 1.15
CA LYS A 290 -17.09 -27.31 2.61
C LYS A 290 -16.20 -26.08 2.82
N ILE A 291 -16.76 -25.06 3.45
CA ILE A 291 -16.08 -23.78 3.63
C ILE A 291 -16.00 -23.46 5.12
N VAL A 292 -14.77 -23.21 5.61
CA VAL A 292 -14.51 -22.88 7.02
C VAL A 292 -13.62 -21.63 7.06
N ASN A 293 -13.97 -20.67 7.87
CA ASN A 293 -13.21 -19.45 8.17
C ASN A 293 -12.46 -18.84 6.94
N SER A 294 -13.17 -18.66 5.83
CA SER A 294 -12.58 -18.23 4.56
C SER A 294 -13.32 -17.02 3.98
N MET A 295 -12.59 -16.19 3.23
CA MET A 295 -13.14 -15.05 2.50
C MET A 295 -13.24 -15.41 1.03
N ILE A 296 -14.43 -15.29 0.44
CA ILE A 296 -14.70 -15.68 -0.94
C ILE A 296 -15.33 -14.50 -1.67
N ALA A 297 -14.68 -14.05 -2.74
CA ALA A 297 -15.15 -12.93 -3.56
C ALA A 297 -16.16 -13.37 -4.62
N ASP A 298 -16.75 -12.39 -5.31
CA ASP A 298 -17.73 -12.59 -6.37
C ASP A 298 -17.18 -13.45 -7.53
N GLY A 299 -18.04 -14.14 -8.27
CA GLY A 299 -17.68 -14.94 -9.43
C GLY A 299 -17.01 -16.28 -9.10
N CYS A 300 -16.77 -16.60 -7.83
CA CYS A 300 -16.16 -17.87 -7.44
C CYS A 300 -17.14 -19.04 -7.61
N ILE A 301 -16.61 -20.20 -8.00
CA ILE A 301 -17.33 -21.48 -8.04
C ILE A 301 -16.57 -22.48 -7.17
N VAL A 302 -17.19 -22.97 -6.10
CA VAL A 302 -16.55 -23.88 -5.15
C VAL A 302 -17.31 -25.19 -5.07
N ASP A 303 -16.63 -26.29 -5.43
CA ASP A 303 -17.12 -27.67 -5.35
C ASP A 303 -16.22 -28.56 -4.44
N GLY A 304 -15.24 -27.98 -3.79
CA GLY A 304 -14.27 -28.65 -2.92
C GLY A 304 -14.27 -28.11 -1.48
N THR A 305 -13.20 -28.40 -0.77
CA THR A 305 -12.98 -27.94 0.61
C THR A 305 -12.09 -26.69 0.64
N VAL A 306 -12.54 -25.64 1.34
CA VAL A 306 -11.77 -24.41 1.54
C VAL A 306 -11.72 -24.09 3.02
N ASP A 307 -10.53 -24.05 3.58
CA ASP A 307 -10.30 -23.79 4.98
C ASP A 307 -9.27 -22.67 5.16
N HIS A 308 -9.58 -21.68 6.00
CA HIS A 308 -8.72 -20.57 6.38
C HIS A 308 -8.01 -19.91 5.17
N SER A 309 -8.77 -19.58 4.13
CA SER A 309 -8.23 -19.13 2.85
C SER A 309 -8.92 -17.87 2.31
N VAL A 310 -8.21 -17.13 1.46
CA VAL A 310 -8.71 -15.92 0.79
C VAL A 310 -8.79 -16.16 -0.70
N LEU A 311 -10.01 -16.20 -1.25
CA LEU A 311 -10.31 -16.39 -2.65
C LEU A 311 -10.73 -15.07 -3.28
N PHE A 312 -9.99 -14.63 -4.29
CA PHE A 312 -10.33 -13.47 -5.09
C PHE A 312 -11.36 -13.83 -6.18
N ARG A 313 -11.82 -12.81 -6.90
CA ARG A 313 -12.89 -12.95 -7.90
C ARG A 313 -12.61 -14.05 -8.94
N GLY A 314 -13.64 -14.78 -9.31
CA GLY A 314 -13.61 -15.75 -10.42
C GLY A 314 -12.79 -17.01 -10.15
N VAL A 315 -12.39 -17.30 -8.93
CA VAL A 315 -11.68 -18.52 -8.56
C VAL A 315 -12.59 -19.73 -8.71
N LYS A 316 -12.06 -20.80 -9.32
CA LYS A 316 -12.78 -22.05 -9.50
C LYS A 316 -12.07 -23.19 -8.79
N ILE A 317 -12.79 -23.89 -7.93
CA ILE A 317 -12.31 -25.06 -7.18
C ILE A 317 -13.17 -26.25 -7.52
N ALA A 318 -12.57 -27.25 -8.16
CA ALA A 318 -13.28 -28.45 -8.61
C ALA A 318 -13.51 -29.47 -7.47
N ALA A 319 -14.32 -30.49 -7.77
CA ALA A 319 -14.68 -31.54 -6.83
C ALA A 319 -13.46 -32.28 -6.26
N GLY A 320 -13.51 -32.62 -4.98
CA GLY A 320 -12.43 -33.33 -4.29
C GLY A 320 -11.16 -32.52 -4.04
N ALA A 321 -11.09 -31.27 -4.52
CA ALA A 321 -9.95 -30.39 -4.21
C ALA A 321 -10.02 -29.88 -2.77
N SER A 322 -8.84 -29.72 -2.14
CA SER A 322 -8.67 -29.20 -0.79
C SER A 322 -7.72 -28.02 -0.79
N VAL A 323 -8.19 -26.88 -0.31
CA VAL A 323 -7.44 -25.62 -0.23
C VAL A 323 -7.40 -25.18 1.23
N LYS A 324 -6.22 -25.15 1.83
CA LYS A 324 -6.04 -24.79 3.24
C LYS A 324 -4.97 -23.73 3.39
N ASN A 325 -5.27 -22.70 4.16
CA ASN A 325 -4.33 -21.62 4.46
C ASN A 325 -3.68 -21.03 3.18
N CYS A 326 -4.51 -20.69 2.18
CA CYS A 326 -4.06 -20.26 0.86
C CYS A 326 -4.63 -18.89 0.47
N ILE A 327 -3.92 -18.20 -0.41
CA ILE A 327 -4.37 -17.00 -1.08
C ILE A 327 -4.46 -17.31 -2.58
N LEU A 328 -5.69 -17.36 -3.12
CA LEU A 328 -5.93 -17.62 -4.55
C LEU A 328 -6.38 -16.32 -5.21
N MET A 329 -5.52 -15.75 -6.07
CA MET A 329 -5.84 -14.49 -6.76
C MET A 329 -6.85 -14.73 -7.90
N GLN A 330 -7.24 -13.65 -8.56
CA GLN A 330 -8.29 -13.61 -9.56
C GLN A 330 -8.10 -14.67 -10.66
N ASP A 331 -9.20 -15.33 -11.03
CA ASP A 331 -9.30 -16.32 -12.14
C ASP A 331 -8.41 -17.56 -11.97
N VAL A 332 -7.94 -17.85 -10.77
CA VAL A 332 -7.22 -19.10 -10.46
C VAL A 332 -8.15 -20.29 -10.61
N ARG A 333 -7.62 -21.38 -11.17
CA ARG A 333 -8.35 -22.64 -11.37
C ARG A 333 -7.65 -23.78 -10.67
N ILE A 334 -8.39 -24.48 -9.83
CA ILE A 334 -7.95 -25.67 -9.10
C ILE A 334 -8.76 -26.84 -9.61
N GLU A 335 -8.08 -27.79 -10.27
CA GLU A 335 -8.73 -28.96 -10.84
C GLU A 335 -9.03 -30.05 -9.79
N GLU A 336 -9.65 -31.14 -10.21
CA GLU A 336 -10.13 -32.23 -9.36
C GLU A 336 -9.00 -32.87 -8.55
N GLY A 337 -9.24 -33.17 -7.27
CA GLY A 337 -8.33 -33.91 -6.41
C GLY A 337 -7.05 -33.17 -6.03
N VAL A 338 -6.95 -31.87 -6.32
CA VAL A 338 -5.79 -31.05 -5.97
C VAL A 338 -5.76 -30.79 -4.47
N HIS A 339 -4.56 -30.85 -3.87
CA HIS A 339 -4.33 -30.49 -2.48
C HIS A 339 -3.34 -29.33 -2.37
N LEU A 340 -3.81 -28.22 -1.76
CA LEU A 340 -3.01 -27.01 -1.55
C LEU A 340 -2.96 -26.65 -0.06
N GLU A 341 -1.77 -26.38 0.46
CA GLU A 341 -1.57 -25.86 1.80
C GLU A 341 -0.44 -24.83 1.84
N ASN A 342 -0.66 -23.69 2.51
CA ASN A 342 0.30 -22.58 2.65
C ASN A 342 0.81 -22.08 1.29
N CYS A 343 -0.09 -21.74 0.37
CA CYS A 343 0.25 -21.30 -0.98
C CYS A 343 -0.35 -19.93 -1.32
N ILE A 344 0.36 -19.18 -2.17
CA ILE A 344 -0.12 -17.97 -2.83
C ILE A 344 -0.12 -18.25 -4.33
N LEU A 345 -1.28 -18.25 -4.97
CA LEU A 345 -1.41 -18.40 -6.42
C LEU A 345 -1.79 -17.06 -7.03
N ASP A 346 -0.94 -16.57 -7.94
CA ASP A 346 -1.19 -15.31 -8.63
C ASP A 346 -2.23 -15.50 -9.76
N LYS A 347 -2.71 -14.39 -10.31
CA LYS A 347 -3.82 -14.32 -11.26
C LYS A 347 -3.70 -15.33 -12.40
N GLY A 348 -4.80 -16.05 -12.68
CA GLY A 348 -4.91 -16.95 -13.80
C GLY A 348 -4.03 -18.22 -13.70
N ALA A 349 -3.43 -18.49 -12.55
CA ALA A 349 -2.70 -19.74 -12.33
C ALA A 349 -3.66 -20.95 -12.36
N VAL A 350 -3.19 -22.07 -12.88
CA VAL A 350 -3.94 -23.31 -12.98
C VAL A 350 -3.17 -24.45 -12.34
N ILE A 351 -3.77 -25.14 -11.39
CA ILE A 351 -3.21 -26.38 -10.83
C ILE A 351 -4.01 -27.56 -11.38
N ARG A 352 -3.30 -28.45 -12.09
CA ARG A 352 -3.91 -29.60 -12.77
C ARG A 352 -4.26 -30.71 -11.79
N ARG A 353 -5.09 -31.64 -12.26
CA ARG A 353 -5.65 -32.76 -11.49
C ARG A 353 -4.61 -33.48 -10.64
N ASN A 354 -5.01 -33.78 -9.40
CA ASN A 354 -4.19 -34.49 -8.40
C ASN A 354 -2.86 -33.81 -8.04
N GLY A 355 -2.69 -32.52 -8.38
CA GLY A 355 -1.55 -31.72 -7.94
C GLY A 355 -1.50 -31.61 -6.42
N ASN A 356 -0.29 -31.69 -5.85
CA ASN A 356 -0.09 -31.58 -4.42
C ASN A 356 1.00 -30.54 -4.14
N LEU A 357 0.63 -29.39 -3.55
CA LEU A 357 1.52 -28.30 -3.22
C LEU A 357 1.36 -27.92 -1.76
N ILE A 358 2.36 -28.23 -0.95
CA ILE A 358 2.38 -27.95 0.49
C ILE A 358 3.59 -27.08 0.81
N GLY A 359 3.35 -25.81 1.11
CA GLY A 359 4.37 -24.89 1.58
C GLY A 359 4.63 -25.02 3.07
N PRO A 360 5.83 -24.68 3.55
CA PRO A 360 6.08 -24.56 4.98
C PRO A 360 5.25 -23.41 5.57
N SER A 361 4.86 -23.53 6.84
CA SER A 361 4.09 -22.50 7.55
C SER A 361 4.83 -21.16 7.69
N SER A 362 6.17 -21.21 7.68
CA SER A 362 7.03 -20.03 7.79
C SER A 362 7.20 -19.26 6.48
N TYR A 363 6.97 -19.90 5.33
CA TYR A 363 7.15 -19.30 4.02
C TYR A 363 6.22 -19.96 2.99
N PRO A 364 5.16 -19.26 2.51
CA PRO A 364 4.23 -19.84 1.54
C PRO A 364 4.90 -20.06 0.18
N ILE A 365 4.47 -21.11 -0.53
CA ILE A 365 4.84 -21.30 -1.94
C ILE A 365 4.12 -20.25 -2.78
N VAL A 366 4.86 -19.54 -3.64
CA VAL A 366 4.30 -18.56 -4.57
C VAL A 366 4.29 -19.11 -5.98
N ILE A 367 3.11 -19.16 -6.62
CA ILE A 367 2.94 -19.51 -8.02
C ILE A 367 2.66 -18.24 -8.82
N SER A 368 3.49 -17.98 -9.81
CA SER A 368 3.44 -16.77 -10.62
C SER A 368 2.21 -16.71 -11.52
N LYS A 369 1.91 -15.49 -11.99
CA LYS A 369 0.76 -15.20 -12.86
C LYS A 369 0.74 -16.08 -14.11
N ASN A 370 -0.46 -16.64 -14.44
CA ASN A 370 -0.75 -17.49 -15.61
C ASN A 370 0.08 -18.79 -15.67
N MET A 371 0.73 -19.19 -14.59
CA MET A 371 1.46 -20.45 -14.55
C MET A 371 0.50 -21.64 -14.50
N VAL A 372 0.86 -22.71 -15.18
CA VAL A 372 0.14 -24.00 -15.21
C VAL A 372 1.06 -25.07 -14.63
N ILE A 373 0.63 -25.74 -13.57
CA ILE A 373 1.36 -26.78 -12.84
C ILE A 373 0.54 -28.06 -12.78
#